data_b3fc8183228c1dbb1f3ee47bb987344c
#
_entry.id   b3fc8183228c1dbb1f3ee47bb987344c
#
_cell.length_a   1.000
_cell.length_b   1.000
_cell.length_c   1.000
_cell.angle_alpha   90.00
_cell.angle_beta   90.00
_cell.angle_gamma   90.00
#
_symmetry.space_group_name_H-M   'P 1'
#
loop_
_entity.id
_entity.type
_entity.pdbx_description
1 polymer ?
#
loop_
_entity_poly.entity_id
_entity_poly.type
_entity_poly.pdbx_seq_one_letter_code
_entity_poly.pdbx_strand_id
1 'polypeptide(L)'
;MGLKGDAKRGCQFAIRSGGHTAWAGAANIDGGVTLDLRNLNSVQLNTAEATVSLGAGGSWDLVYSKLDSMNLSVNGGRTAGVGIGGLSTGGGISYFGTRYGWTADTIVNFEVVLGNGTIVNANANENSDLLWALRGGSNNFGIVTRIDMETFEQNPFFGGFAYFVPDVWVDEVQEFVKINDPEAYDPFAHLTLTWGFSAAAGLIVANQLEYTKPIEDPPIFAKIRSLPVLFGTDGIFNVTQLSKDLRNQAASGQRQVFKFFDCCFLTRF
;
A
#
# COMPACT_ATOMS: atom_id res chain seq x y z
N MET A 1 -17.49 -9.79 20.60
CA MET A 1 -18.13 -10.56 21.69
C MET A 1 -17.41 -11.84 22.09
N GLY A 2 -16.54 -12.44 21.27
CA GLY A 2 -15.81 -13.68 21.52
C GLY A 2 -14.57 -13.59 22.42
N LEU A 3 -13.87 -12.47 22.43
CA LEU A 3 -12.55 -12.36 23.07
C LEU A 3 -12.55 -12.45 24.61
N LYS A 4 -13.62 -11.99 25.29
CA LYS A 4 -13.68 -12.04 26.77
C LYS A 4 -13.76 -13.46 27.38
N GLY A 5 -14.23 -14.43 26.60
CA GLY A 5 -14.36 -15.82 27.07
C GLY A 5 -13.08 -16.64 26.86
N ASP A 6 -12.37 -16.40 25.76
CA ASP A 6 -11.33 -17.31 25.28
C ASP A 6 -9.93 -16.91 25.76
N ALA A 7 -9.64 -15.61 25.97
CA ALA A 7 -8.37 -15.16 26.54
C ALA A 7 -8.13 -15.75 27.95
N LYS A 8 -9.16 -15.95 28.77
CA LYS A 8 -9.06 -16.60 30.08
C LYS A 8 -8.78 -18.11 30.01
N ARG A 9 -9.01 -18.73 28.86
CA ARG A 9 -8.80 -20.18 28.64
C ARG A 9 -7.50 -20.48 27.87
N GLY A 10 -6.70 -19.48 27.54
CA GLY A 10 -5.47 -19.66 26.78
C GLY A 10 -5.71 -20.05 25.31
N CYS A 11 -6.90 -19.78 24.74
CA CYS A 11 -7.17 -20.03 23.33
C CYS A 11 -6.34 -19.09 22.47
N GLN A 12 -5.53 -19.66 21.60
CA GLN A 12 -4.74 -18.90 20.63
C GLN A 12 -5.60 -18.46 19.47
N PHE A 13 -5.33 -17.28 18.92
CA PHE A 13 -6.06 -16.77 17.77
C PHE A 13 -5.16 -15.98 16.82
N ALA A 14 -5.57 -15.91 15.55
CA ALA A 14 -4.99 -15.04 14.53
C ALA A 14 -6.05 -14.07 14.01
N ILE A 15 -5.61 -12.90 13.56
CA ILE A 15 -6.48 -11.88 12.98
C ILE A 15 -6.20 -11.80 11.49
N ARG A 16 -7.24 -11.88 10.67
CA ARG A 16 -7.15 -11.83 9.23
C ARG A 16 -7.94 -10.65 8.66
N SER A 17 -7.22 -9.68 8.09
CA SER A 17 -7.76 -8.65 7.19
C SER A 17 -7.71 -9.19 5.75
N GLY A 18 -6.82 -8.70 4.88
CA GLY A 18 -6.63 -9.22 3.53
C GLY A 18 -5.79 -10.50 3.43
N GLY A 19 -5.06 -10.87 4.48
CA GLY A 19 -4.21 -12.08 4.49
C GLY A 19 -3.03 -12.01 3.50
N HIS A 20 -2.51 -10.83 3.19
CA HIS A 20 -1.48 -10.61 2.18
C HIS A 20 -0.04 -10.79 2.68
N THR A 21 0.15 -10.98 3.97
CA THR A 21 1.49 -11.20 4.57
C THR A 21 2.14 -12.47 4.02
N ALA A 22 3.41 -12.36 3.65
CA ALA A 22 4.13 -13.42 2.93
C ALA A 22 4.57 -14.59 3.81
N TRP A 23 4.72 -14.40 5.13
CA TRP A 23 5.14 -15.50 6.00
C TRP A 23 3.96 -16.31 6.53
N ALA A 24 4.18 -17.62 6.66
CA ALA A 24 3.18 -18.55 7.15
C ALA A 24 2.77 -18.24 8.59
N GLY A 25 1.46 -18.38 8.89
CA GLY A 25 0.92 -18.21 10.22
C GLY A 25 0.61 -16.78 10.64
N ALA A 26 0.98 -15.77 9.86
CA ALA A 26 0.73 -14.36 10.24
C ALA A 26 -0.76 -13.98 10.32
N ALA A 27 -1.59 -14.56 9.46
CA ALA A 27 -3.04 -14.27 9.40
C ALA A 27 -3.90 -15.53 9.51
N ASN A 28 -3.32 -16.65 9.88
CA ASN A 28 -3.99 -17.94 10.14
C ASN A 28 -3.31 -18.61 11.31
N ILE A 29 -4.03 -19.55 11.93
CA ILE A 29 -3.51 -20.36 13.05
C ILE A 29 -4.01 -21.80 12.91
N ASP A 30 -3.12 -22.76 13.20
CA ASP A 30 -3.47 -24.15 13.34
C ASP A 30 -3.75 -24.45 14.82
N GLY A 31 -4.86 -25.16 15.10
CA GLY A 31 -5.29 -25.46 16.47
C GLY A 31 -5.83 -24.27 17.26
N GLY A 32 -6.20 -23.18 16.60
CA GLY A 32 -6.73 -21.97 17.23
C GLY A 32 -7.95 -21.40 16.51
N VAL A 33 -8.27 -20.13 16.76
CA VAL A 33 -9.39 -19.39 16.14
C VAL A 33 -8.86 -18.32 15.20
N THR A 34 -9.31 -18.32 13.95
CA THR A 34 -9.07 -17.21 13.03
C THR A 34 -10.23 -16.22 13.07
N LEU A 35 -9.95 -14.98 13.46
CA LEU A 35 -10.90 -13.87 13.40
C LEU A 35 -10.80 -13.22 12.02
N ASP A 36 -11.72 -13.56 11.13
CA ASP A 36 -11.76 -13.04 9.78
C ASP A 36 -12.57 -11.75 9.73
N LEU A 37 -11.90 -10.64 9.41
CA LEU A 37 -12.48 -9.30 9.41
C LEU A 37 -13.16 -8.93 8.07
N ARG A 38 -13.23 -9.83 7.07
CA ARG A 38 -13.71 -9.51 5.71
C ARG A 38 -15.08 -8.85 5.63
N ASN A 39 -15.93 -9.07 6.62
CA ASN A 39 -17.26 -8.45 6.69
C ASN A 39 -17.23 -7.01 7.23
N LEU A 40 -16.11 -6.56 7.80
CA LEU A 40 -15.87 -5.16 8.15
C LEU A 40 -15.25 -4.46 6.93
N ASN A 41 -16.02 -4.24 5.88
CA ASN A 41 -15.54 -3.73 4.59
C ASN A 41 -16.26 -2.44 4.14
N SER A 42 -16.87 -1.73 5.08
CA SER A 42 -17.55 -0.46 4.78
C SER A 42 -16.55 0.59 4.30
N VAL A 43 -17.01 1.46 3.38
CA VAL A 43 -16.34 2.67 2.94
C VAL A 43 -17.34 3.81 3.08
N GLN A 44 -17.12 4.74 4.00
CA GLN A 44 -18.07 5.82 4.32
C GLN A 44 -17.35 7.17 4.27
N LEU A 45 -17.69 7.98 3.25
CA LEU A 45 -17.12 9.32 3.09
C LEU A 45 -17.80 10.31 4.05
N ASN A 46 -16.99 11.08 4.76
CA ASN A 46 -17.40 12.26 5.54
C ASN A 46 -16.89 13.51 4.83
N THR A 47 -17.76 14.12 4.01
CA THR A 47 -17.39 15.30 3.23
C THR A 47 -17.17 16.55 4.08
N ALA A 48 -17.80 16.64 5.25
CA ALA A 48 -17.65 17.77 6.15
C ALA A 48 -16.24 17.84 6.79
N GLU A 49 -15.63 16.70 7.00
CA GLU A 49 -14.29 16.58 7.60
C GLU A 49 -13.20 16.23 6.57
N ALA A 50 -13.57 16.09 5.29
CA ALA A 50 -12.67 15.60 4.24
C ALA A 50 -11.98 14.27 4.61
N THR A 51 -12.72 13.34 5.23
CA THR A 51 -12.23 12.03 5.66
C THR A 51 -13.08 10.89 5.11
N VAL A 52 -12.53 9.70 5.13
CA VAL A 52 -13.25 8.47 4.83
C VAL A 52 -13.01 7.45 5.94
N SER A 53 -14.12 6.83 6.41
CA SER A 53 -14.09 5.72 7.35
C SER A 53 -14.06 4.39 6.60
N LEU A 54 -13.08 3.58 6.88
CA LEU A 54 -12.77 2.32 6.20
C LEU A 54 -12.85 1.15 7.19
N GLY A 55 -13.65 0.15 6.88
CA GLY A 55 -13.61 -1.13 7.61
C GLY A 55 -12.30 -1.87 7.35
N ALA A 56 -11.61 -2.30 8.40
CA ALA A 56 -10.27 -2.87 8.33
C ALA A 56 -10.19 -4.22 7.57
N GLY A 57 -11.31 -4.87 7.32
CA GLY A 57 -11.41 -6.11 6.53
C GLY A 57 -11.61 -5.90 5.03
N GLY A 58 -11.79 -4.65 4.57
CA GLY A 58 -11.90 -4.30 3.16
C GLY A 58 -10.56 -4.36 2.42
N SER A 59 -10.59 -4.10 1.11
CA SER A 59 -9.42 -4.01 0.24
C SER A 59 -9.30 -2.64 -0.42
N TRP A 60 -8.10 -2.29 -0.89
CA TRP A 60 -7.83 -0.97 -1.46
C TRP A 60 -8.58 -0.69 -2.75
N ASP A 61 -8.80 -1.69 -3.60
CA ASP A 61 -9.61 -1.55 -4.82
C ASP A 61 -11.07 -1.22 -4.52
N LEU A 62 -11.62 -1.71 -3.42
CA LEU A 62 -12.96 -1.34 -2.95
C LEU A 62 -13.03 0.15 -2.58
N VAL A 63 -12.01 0.66 -1.90
CA VAL A 63 -11.92 2.08 -1.53
C VAL A 63 -11.85 2.95 -2.79
N TYR A 64 -10.90 2.66 -3.67
CA TYR A 64 -10.69 3.45 -4.89
C TYR A 64 -11.88 3.40 -5.83
N SER A 65 -12.53 2.24 -6.01
CA SER A 65 -13.72 2.12 -6.87
C SER A 65 -14.87 3.04 -6.42
N LYS A 66 -14.94 3.35 -5.13
CA LYS A 66 -15.91 4.28 -4.58
C LYS A 66 -15.47 5.74 -4.71
N LEU A 67 -14.21 6.04 -4.46
CA LEU A 67 -13.69 7.41 -4.45
C LEU A 67 -13.42 7.97 -5.86
N ASP A 68 -12.96 7.14 -6.80
CA ASP A 68 -12.68 7.56 -8.19
C ASP A 68 -13.88 8.23 -8.87
N SER A 69 -15.11 7.76 -8.59
CA SER A 69 -16.35 8.36 -9.14
C SER A 69 -16.60 9.78 -8.66
N MET A 70 -15.93 10.19 -7.60
CA MET A 70 -16.04 11.52 -6.97
C MET A 70 -14.78 12.38 -7.19
N ASN A 71 -13.83 11.90 -7.98
CA ASN A 71 -12.50 12.49 -8.15
C ASN A 71 -11.77 12.68 -6.81
N LEU A 72 -11.93 11.73 -5.90
CA LEU A 72 -11.27 11.70 -4.60
C LEU A 72 -10.35 10.48 -4.50
N SER A 73 -9.36 10.59 -3.64
CA SER A 73 -8.50 9.46 -3.26
C SER A 73 -8.05 9.57 -1.81
N VAL A 74 -7.32 8.53 -1.39
CA VAL A 74 -6.62 8.45 -0.10
C VAL A 74 -5.19 7.98 -0.34
N ASN A 75 -4.31 8.22 0.61
CA ASN A 75 -2.93 7.73 0.58
C ASN A 75 -2.88 6.23 0.95
N GLY A 76 -3.50 5.38 0.13
CA GLY A 76 -3.69 3.95 0.39
C GLY A 76 -2.75 3.04 -0.40
N GLY A 77 -2.94 1.73 -0.25
CA GLY A 77 -2.10 0.72 -0.91
C GLY A 77 -2.28 0.68 -2.43
N ARG A 78 -1.24 0.26 -3.14
CA ARG A 78 -1.16 0.29 -4.62
C ARG A 78 -1.85 -0.90 -5.30
N THR A 79 -2.04 -2.01 -4.63
CA THR A 79 -2.43 -3.28 -5.27
C THR A 79 -3.85 -3.69 -4.88
N ALA A 80 -4.68 -4.01 -5.86
CA ALA A 80 -6.01 -4.58 -5.64
C ALA A 80 -5.95 -5.89 -4.85
N GLY A 81 -6.94 -6.10 -3.97
CA GLY A 81 -7.02 -7.27 -3.11
C GLY A 81 -6.10 -7.23 -1.87
N VAL A 82 -5.21 -6.25 -1.76
CA VAL A 82 -4.46 -6.02 -0.51
C VAL A 82 -5.39 -5.43 0.54
N GLY A 83 -5.38 -6.02 1.74
CA GLY A 83 -6.24 -5.61 2.84
C GLY A 83 -5.85 -4.27 3.44
N ILE A 84 -6.87 -3.50 3.82
CA ILE A 84 -6.72 -2.17 4.43
C ILE A 84 -5.99 -2.27 5.77
N GLY A 85 -6.45 -3.15 6.67
CA GLY A 85 -5.97 -3.18 8.05
C GLY A 85 -4.47 -3.44 8.17
N GLY A 86 -3.96 -4.51 7.56
CA GLY A 86 -2.56 -4.89 7.67
C GLY A 86 -1.60 -3.90 7.02
N LEU A 87 -1.95 -3.35 5.85
CA LEU A 87 -1.14 -2.36 5.18
C LEU A 87 -1.05 -1.06 5.98
N SER A 88 -2.18 -0.57 6.47
CA SER A 88 -2.28 0.69 7.21
C SER A 88 -1.53 0.67 8.54
N THR A 89 -1.58 -0.44 9.27
CA THR A 89 -0.86 -0.57 10.53
C THR A 89 0.62 -0.87 10.35
N GLY A 90 1.03 -1.37 9.18
CA GLY A 90 2.43 -1.67 8.83
C GLY A 90 3.19 -0.52 8.17
N GLY A 91 2.60 0.67 8.08
CA GLY A 91 3.15 1.83 7.36
C GLY A 91 2.44 2.04 6.02
N GLY A 92 2.65 1.16 5.06
CA GLY A 92 2.02 1.18 3.74
C GLY A 92 2.66 2.11 2.73
N ILE A 93 2.88 1.63 1.51
CA ILE A 93 3.41 2.41 0.38
C ILE A 93 2.26 2.73 -0.57
N SER A 94 2.18 4.00 -0.98
CA SER A 94 1.17 4.54 -1.87
C SER A 94 1.79 5.15 -3.12
N TYR A 95 1.02 5.30 -4.21
CA TYR A 95 1.37 6.15 -5.35
C TYR A 95 1.54 7.63 -4.97
N PHE A 96 0.92 8.03 -3.87
CA PHE A 96 0.91 9.40 -3.37
C PHE A 96 1.92 9.63 -2.24
N GLY A 97 2.75 8.64 -1.94
CA GLY A 97 3.69 8.68 -0.82
C GLY A 97 4.71 9.82 -0.91
N THR A 98 5.09 10.24 -2.10
CA THR A 98 5.95 11.39 -2.33
C THR A 98 5.35 12.73 -1.86
N ARG A 99 4.02 12.82 -1.79
CA ARG A 99 3.29 14.00 -1.28
C ARG A 99 2.89 13.89 0.18
N TYR A 100 2.50 12.69 0.60
CA TYR A 100 1.78 12.49 1.88
C TYR A 100 2.48 11.55 2.85
N GLY A 101 3.66 11.02 2.49
CA GLY A 101 4.36 10.04 3.32
C GLY A 101 3.78 8.63 3.24
N TRP A 102 3.90 7.88 4.30
CA TRP A 102 3.33 6.54 4.39
C TRP A 102 1.81 6.58 4.48
N THR A 103 1.14 5.49 4.10
CA THR A 103 -0.32 5.35 4.32
C THR A 103 -0.70 5.68 5.77
N ALA A 104 0.10 5.20 6.72
CA ALA A 104 -0.11 5.43 8.15
C ALA A 104 -0.08 6.90 8.56
N ASP A 105 0.64 7.76 7.83
CA ASP A 105 0.79 9.18 8.17
C ASP A 105 -0.50 9.98 7.97
N THR A 106 -1.35 9.53 7.06
CA THR A 106 -2.64 10.18 6.73
C THR A 106 -3.85 9.61 7.50
N ILE A 107 -3.61 8.69 8.44
CA ILE A 107 -4.66 8.13 9.28
C ILE A 107 -4.90 9.08 10.45
N VAL A 108 -6.14 9.51 10.61
CA VAL A 108 -6.54 10.42 11.69
C VAL A 108 -7.12 9.70 12.90
N ASN A 109 -7.66 8.49 12.70
CA ASN A 109 -8.21 7.70 13.80
C ASN A 109 -8.18 6.20 13.49
N PHE A 110 -7.93 5.39 14.52
CA PHE A 110 -8.20 3.97 14.53
C PHE A 110 -9.27 3.64 15.57
N GLU A 111 -10.25 2.83 15.22
CA GLU A 111 -11.10 2.13 16.19
C GLU A 111 -10.49 0.77 16.48
N VAL A 112 -10.26 0.47 17.74
CA VAL A 112 -9.47 -0.68 18.17
C VAL A 112 -10.19 -1.45 19.27
N VAL A 113 -10.28 -2.78 19.12
CA VAL A 113 -10.68 -3.69 20.19
C VAL A 113 -9.43 -4.14 20.96
N LEU A 114 -9.32 -3.71 22.19
CA LEU A 114 -8.20 -4.07 23.07
C LEU A 114 -8.32 -5.50 23.60
N GLY A 115 -7.23 -6.04 24.16
CA GLY A 115 -7.18 -7.40 24.72
C GLY A 115 -8.20 -7.69 25.84
N ASN A 116 -8.65 -6.66 26.55
CA ASN A 116 -9.73 -6.77 27.54
C ASN A 116 -11.15 -6.72 26.94
N GLY A 117 -11.24 -6.56 25.60
CA GLY A 117 -12.47 -6.43 24.83
C GLY A 117 -13.13 -5.06 24.86
N THR A 118 -12.46 -4.04 25.38
CA THR A 118 -12.90 -2.64 25.29
C THR A 118 -12.66 -2.12 23.88
N ILE A 119 -13.62 -1.36 23.34
CA ILE A 119 -13.48 -0.66 22.06
C ILE A 119 -13.08 0.78 22.38
N VAL A 120 -12.00 1.25 21.77
CA VAL A 120 -11.49 2.60 21.93
C VAL A 120 -11.21 3.24 20.59
N ASN A 121 -11.21 4.57 20.53
CA ASN A 121 -10.62 5.32 19.43
C ASN A 121 -9.19 5.72 19.81
N ALA A 122 -8.33 5.76 18.80
CA ALA A 122 -6.95 6.22 18.90
C ALA A 122 -6.73 7.33 17.86
N ASN A 123 -6.68 8.57 18.31
CA ASN A 123 -6.55 9.78 17.50
C ASN A 123 -5.77 10.87 18.26
N ALA A 124 -5.63 12.05 17.70
CA ALA A 124 -4.86 13.13 18.31
C ALA A 124 -5.40 13.60 19.68
N ASN A 125 -6.70 13.40 19.94
CA ASN A 125 -7.39 13.86 21.15
C ASN A 125 -7.66 12.75 22.17
N GLU A 126 -7.65 11.49 21.73
CA GLU A 126 -7.97 10.32 22.54
C GLU A 126 -6.99 9.19 22.24
N ASN A 127 -6.32 8.64 23.27
CA ASN A 127 -5.32 7.58 23.13
C ASN A 127 -4.25 7.88 22.06
N SER A 128 -3.65 9.07 22.11
CA SER A 128 -2.69 9.54 21.11
C SER A 128 -1.40 8.72 21.07
N ASP A 129 -1.01 8.11 22.15
CA ASP A 129 0.09 7.13 22.24
C ASP A 129 -0.23 5.84 21.48
N LEU A 130 -1.48 5.38 21.53
CA LEU A 130 -1.95 4.24 20.77
C LEU A 130 -2.02 4.58 19.27
N LEU A 131 -2.45 5.79 18.88
CA LEU A 131 -2.38 6.26 17.49
C LEU A 131 -0.94 6.19 16.97
N TRP A 132 0.01 6.71 17.73
CA TRP A 132 1.43 6.67 17.38
C TRP A 132 1.93 5.23 17.23
N ALA A 133 1.59 4.35 18.17
CA ALA A 133 2.01 2.95 18.15
C ALA A 133 1.45 2.17 16.95
N LEU A 134 0.20 2.44 16.55
CA LEU A 134 -0.48 1.78 15.42
C LEU A 134 0.04 2.24 14.05
N ARG A 135 0.65 3.40 13.97
CA ARG A 135 1.29 3.91 12.74
C ARG A 135 2.65 3.23 12.52
N GLY A 136 2.62 2.02 11.96
CA GLY A 136 3.81 1.20 11.68
C GLY A 136 4.05 0.06 12.67
N GLY A 137 3.42 0.06 13.84
CA GLY A 137 3.60 -0.97 14.87
C GLY A 137 2.83 -2.27 14.63
N SER A 138 2.09 -2.37 13.50
CA SER A 138 1.37 -3.57 13.07
C SER A 138 0.29 -4.03 14.07
N ASN A 139 0.06 -5.33 14.19
CA ASN A 139 -1.03 -5.96 14.95
C ASN A 139 -0.73 -6.20 16.45
N ASN A 140 0.20 -5.45 17.04
CA ASN A 140 0.66 -5.70 18.41
C ASN A 140 -0.22 -5.08 19.52
N PHE A 141 -1.11 -4.13 19.17
CA PHE A 141 -1.79 -3.26 20.14
C PHE A 141 -3.28 -3.50 20.27
N GLY A 142 -3.83 -4.40 19.47
CA GLY A 142 -5.26 -4.71 19.46
C GLY A 142 -5.76 -5.07 18.06
N ILE A 143 -7.07 -5.27 17.95
CA ILE A 143 -7.74 -5.58 16.67
C ILE A 143 -8.31 -4.28 16.11
N VAL A 144 -7.72 -3.76 15.05
CA VAL A 144 -8.27 -2.60 14.34
C VAL A 144 -9.52 -3.03 13.57
N THR A 145 -10.62 -2.34 13.79
CA THR A 145 -11.92 -2.58 13.15
C THR A 145 -12.31 -1.52 12.15
N ARG A 146 -11.90 -0.27 12.39
CA ARG A 146 -12.10 0.86 11.48
C ARG A 146 -10.86 1.76 11.45
N ILE A 147 -10.66 2.39 10.29
CA ILE A 147 -9.59 3.36 10.03
C ILE A 147 -10.24 4.58 9.40
N ASP A 148 -10.01 5.76 9.97
CA ASP A 148 -10.46 7.02 9.39
C ASP A 148 -9.23 7.74 8.80
N MET A 149 -9.31 8.11 7.52
CA MET A 149 -8.19 8.67 6.75
C MET A 149 -8.59 9.98 6.09
N GLU A 150 -7.63 10.89 5.93
CA GLU A 150 -7.80 12.08 5.10
C GLU A 150 -8.02 11.71 3.64
N THR A 151 -8.92 12.44 2.97
CA THR A 151 -9.15 12.36 1.54
C THR A 151 -8.61 13.61 0.84
N PHE A 152 -8.27 13.48 -0.43
CA PHE A 152 -7.85 14.58 -1.28
C PHE A 152 -8.39 14.44 -2.70
N GLU A 153 -8.42 15.54 -3.44
CA GLU A 153 -8.81 15.53 -4.85
C GLU A 153 -7.77 14.79 -5.69
N GLN A 154 -8.24 13.87 -6.53
CA GLN A 154 -7.41 13.11 -7.45
C GLN A 154 -8.20 12.74 -8.70
N ASN A 155 -7.85 13.34 -9.81
CA ASN A 155 -8.30 12.94 -11.14
C ASN A 155 -7.50 11.75 -11.66
N PRO A 156 -7.91 11.10 -12.77
CA PRO A 156 -7.07 10.14 -13.48
C PRO A 156 -5.69 10.74 -13.76
N PHE A 157 -4.66 9.91 -13.72
CA PHE A 157 -3.28 10.32 -13.81
C PHE A 157 -2.44 9.34 -14.65
N PHE A 158 -1.25 9.78 -15.05
CA PHE A 158 -0.34 8.93 -15.81
C PHE A 158 0.22 7.81 -14.92
N GLY A 159 0.16 6.57 -15.43
CA GLY A 159 0.75 5.43 -14.74
C GLY A 159 0.75 4.18 -15.59
N GLY A 160 1.53 3.18 -15.17
CA GLY A 160 1.59 1.88 -15.81
C GLY A 160 2.97 1.24 -15.76
N PHE A 161 3.18 0.23 -16.61
CA PHE A 161 4.40 -0.53 -16.69
C PHE A 161 5.15 -0.24 -17.99
N ALA A 162 6.47 -0.19 -17.89
CA ALA A 162 7.37 -0.22 -19.03
C ALA A 162 8.35 -1.39 -18.86
N TYR A 163 8.46 -2.23 -19.87
CA TYR A 163 9.31 -3.43 -19.87
C TYR A 163 10.52 -3.21 -20.78
N PHE A 164 11.71 -3.47 -20.27
CA PHE A 164 12.96 -3.18 -20.96
C PHE A 164 13.83 -4.43 -21.10
N VAL A 165 14.77 -4.36 -22.02
CA VAL A 165 15.87 -5.33 -22.08
C VAL A 165 16.79 -5.19 -20.86
N PRO A 166 17.43 -6.27 -20.39
CA PRO A 166 18.26 -6.21 -19.17
C PRO A 166 19.41 -5.20 -19.22
N ASP A 167 19.95 -4.91 -20.40
CA ASP A 167 21.17 -4.08 -20.58
C ASP A 167 20.98 -2.60 -20.20
N VAL A 168 19.73 -2.14 -20.03
CA VAL A 168 19.44 -0.74 -19.64
C VAL A 168 19.63 -0.45 -18.15
N TRP A 169 19.90 -1.45 -17.31
CA TRP A 169 19.89 -1.32 -15.87
C TRP A 169 20.78 -0.21 -15.30
N VAL A 170 21.94 0.06 -15.94
CA VAL A 170 22.85 1.12 -15.49
C VAL A 170 22.22 2.49 -15.70
N ASP A 171 21.64 2.72 -16.88
CA ASP A 171 20.97 3.98 -17.20
C ASP A 171 19.75 4.20 -16.31
N GLU A 172 18.98 3.15 -16.02
CA GLU A 172 17.81 3.22 -15.13
C GLU A 172 18.19 3.59 -13.69
N VAL A 173 19.25 2.98 -13.15
CA VAL A 173 19.74 3.30 -11.80
C VAL A 173 20.24 4.74 -11.73
N GLN A 174 20.96 5.20 -12.78
CA GLN A 174 21.42 6.58 -12.84
C GLN A 174 20.25 7.57 -12.87
N GLU A 175 19.22 7.30 -13.66
CA GLU A 175 18.03 8.15 -13.70
C GLU A 175 17.22 8.09 -12.39
N PHE A 176 17.12 6.92 -11.78
CA PHE A 176 16.50 6.78 -10.46
C PHE A 176 17.21 7.65 -9.40
N VAL A 177 18.54 7.68 -9.40
CA VAL A 177 19.32 8.53 -8.49
C VAL A 177 19.03 10.01 -8.75
N LYS A 178 18.97 10.43 -10.02
CA LYS A 178 18.65 11.83 -10.38
C LYS A 178 17.24 12.24 -9.99
N ILE A 179 16.24 11.37 -10.22
CA ILE A 179 14.83 11.64 -9.87
C ILE A 179 14.67 11.79 -8.34
N ASN A 180 15.52 11.10 -7.57
CA ASN A 180 15.50 11.17 -6.11
C ASN A 180 16.45 12.25 -5.53
N ASP A 181 17.10 13.06 -6.38
CA ASP A 181 17.90 14.19 -5.93
C ASP A 181 16.96 15.23 -5.27
N PRO A 182 17.24 15.69 -4.04
CA PRO A 182 16.42 16.69 -3.37
C PRO A 182 16.22 17.99 -4.16
N GLU A 183 17.19 18.37 -5.02
CA GLU A 183 17.09 19.56 -5.87
C GLU A 183 16.20 19.35 -7.10
N ALA A 184 16.01 18.10 -7.52
CA ALA A 184 15.17 17.70 -8.66
C ALA A 184 13.84 17.07 -8.25
N TYR A 185 13.52 17.07 -6.95
CA TYR A 185 12.36 16.38 -6.40
C TYR A 185 11.05 16.87 -6.97
N ASP A 186 10.29 15.95 -7.58
CA ASP A 186 8.92 16.19 -8.02
C ASP A 186 7.94 15.36 -7.15
N PRO A 187 7.11 16.00 -6.32
CA PRO A 187 6.20 15.31 -5.41
C PRO A 187 5.08 14.53 -6.13
N PHE A 188 4.95 14.66 -7.44
CA PHE A 188 3.95 13.93 -8.23
C PHE A 188 4.51 12.67 -8.89
N ALA A 189 5.82 12.50 -8.87
CA ALA A 189 6.48 11.33 -9.46
C ALA A 189 6.61 10.18 -8.44
N HIS A 190 6.30 8.98 -8.91
CA HIS A 190 6.56 7.73 -8.21
C HIS A 190 7.17 6.74 -9.20
N LEU A 191 8.33 6.18 -8.86
CA LEU A 191 9.06 5.25 -9.71
C LEU A 191 9.43 4.00 -8.92
N THR A 192 9.11 2.83 -9.47
CA THR A 192 9.59 1.56 -8.96
C THR A 192 10.38 0.83 -10.04
N LEU A 193 11.65 0.58 -9.79
CA LEU A 193 12.48 -0.26 -10.63
C LEU A 193 12.39 -1.72 -10.17
N THR A 194 12.15 -2.64 -11.10
CA THR A 194 12.03 -4.06 -10.78
C THR A 194 12.82 -4.90 -11.77
N TRP A 195 13.69 -5.76 -11.27
CA TRP A 195 14.38 -6.78 -12.03
C TRP A 195 13.84 -8.15 -11.64
N GLY A 196 13.37 -8.90 -12.62
CA GLY A 196 12.78 -10.21 -12.41
C GLY A 196 13.45 -11.26 -13.31
N PHE A 197 13.51 -12.49 -12.83
CA PHE A 197 13.97 -13.64 -13.59
C PHE A 197 12.91 -14.73 -13.58
N SER A 198 12.65 -15.28 -14.76
CA SER A 198 11.89 -16.51 -14.89
C SER A 198 12.58 -17.48 -15.86
N ALA A 199 12.40 -18.79 -15.64
CA ALA A 199 12.98 -19.80 -16.55
C ALA A 199 12.46 -19.68 -17.99
N ALA A 200 11.26 -19.13 -18.17
CA ALA A 200 10.63 -18.98 -19.50
C ALA A 200 11.07 -17.70 -20.22
N ALA A 201 11.23 -16.59 -19.51
CA ALA A 201 11.48 -15.27 -20.09
C ALA A 201 12.93 -14.78 -19.88
N GLY A 202 13.72 -15.47 -19.04
CA GLY A 202 15.04 -14.99 -18.64
C GLY A 202 14.95 -13.80 -17.66
N LEU A 203 15.96 -12.94 -17.69
CA LEU A 203 15.99 -11.69 -16.94
C LEU A 203 15.16 -10.64 -17.72
N ILE A 204 14.27 -9.97 -17.01
CA ILE A 204 13.46 -8.86 -17.52
C ILE A 204 13.54 -7.69 -16.54
N VAL A 205 13.37 -6.50 -17.05
CA VAL A 205 13.19 -5.28 -16.29
C VAL A 205 11.76 -4.80 -16.47
N ALA A 206 11.06 -4.58 -15.37
CA ALA A 206 9.67 -4.13 -15.36
C ALA A 206 9.54 -2.95 -14.41
N ASN A 207 9.46 -1.75 -14.94
CA ASN A 207 9.36 -0.53 -14.15
C ASN A 207 7.92 -0.07 -14.07
N GLN A 208 7.55 0.45 -12.91
CA GLN A 208 6.31 1.20 -12.73
C GLN A 208 6.65 2.68 -12.73
N LEU A 209 5.96 3.42 -13.59
CA LEU A 209 6.08 4.86 -13.71
C LEU A 209 4.71 5.45 -13.41
N GLU A 210 4.59 6.23 -12.35
CA GLU A 210 3.37 6.94 -12.02
C GLU A 210 3.66 8.43 -11.84
N TYR A 211 2.86 9.24 -12.50
CA TYR A 211 2.89 10.69 -12.35
C TYR A 211 1.48 11.17 -11.99
N THR A 212 1.25 11.52 -10.74
CA THR A 212 -0.08 11.74 -10.16
C THR A 212 -0.78 13.01 -10.66
N LYS A 213 -0.52 13.38 -11.93
CA LYS A 213 -1.21 14.38 -12.75
C LYS A 213 -1.57 13.78 -14.11
N PRO A 214 -2.60 14.31 -14.80
CA PRO A 214 -3.06 13.83 -16.10
C PRO A 214 -2.15 14.33 -17.25
N ILE A 215 -0.87 14.03 -17.20
CA ILE A 215 0.14 14.41 -18.20
C ILE A 215 0.66 13.11 -18.83
N GLU A 216 0.33 12.89 -20.12
CA GLU A 216 0.66 11.65 -20.85
C GLU A 216 2.17 11.44 -21.05
N ASP A 217 2.95 12.51 -21.06
CA ASP A 217 4.39 12.47 -21.22
C ASP A 217 5.10 13.31 -20.13
N PRO A 218 5.17 12.79 -18.89
CA PRO A 218 5.78 13.53 -17.79
C PRO A 218 7.29 13.76 -18.05
N PRO A 219 7.77 15.00 -18.05
CA PRO A 219 9.18 15.31 -18.37
C PRO A 219 10.19 14.60 -17.47
N ILE A 220 9.81 14.33 -16.21
CA ILE A 220 10.68 13.64 -15.26
C ILE A 220 11.01 12.21 -15.67
N PHE A 221 10.17 11.56 -16.48
CA PHE A 221 10.41 10.22 -17.00
C PHE A 221 10.96 10.19 -18.44
N ALA A 222 11.18 11.35 -19.06
CA ALA A 222 11.58 11.42 -20.47
C ALA A 222 12.81 10.56 -20.79
N LYS A 223 13.82 10.55 -19.93
CA LYS A 223 15.03 9.76 -20.14
C LYS A 223 14.75 8.25 -20.02
N ILE A 224 14.03 7.80 -18.97
CA ILE A 224 13.66 6.39 -18.81
C ILE A 224 12.83 5.91 -20.01
N ARG A 225 11.84 6.71 -20.43
CA ARG A 225 10.98 6.38 -21.58
C ARG A 225 11.71 6.40 -22.92
N SER A 226 12.88 7.02 -23.02
CA SER A 226 13.75 7.00 -24.21
C SER A 226 14.64 5.76 -24.31
N LEU A 227 14.73 4.95 -23.25
CA LEU A 227 15.48 3.69 -23.27
C LEU A 227 14.81 2.64 -24.17
N PRO A 228 15.55 1.65 -24.68
CA PRO A 228 14.99 0.57 -25.49
C PRO A 228 13.92 -0.21 -24.76
N VAL A 229 12.66 0.12 -25.01
CA VAL A 229 11.47 -0.54 -24.43
C VAL A 229 11.05 -1.75 -25.27
N LEU A 230 10.72 -2.85 -24.61
CA LEU A 230 10.13 -4.02 -25.25
C LEU A 230 8.63 -3.81 -25.51
N PHE A 231 7.91 -3.36 -24.48
CA PHE A 231 6.52 -2.94 -24.55
C PHE A 231 6.16 -2.15 -23.29
N GLY A 232 5.05 -1.41 -23.33
CA GLY A 232 4.52 -0.64 -22.20
C GLY A 232 3.02 -0.73 -22.14
N THR A 233 2.48 -0.45 -20.95
CA THR A 233 1.04 -0.36 -20.66
C THR A 233 0.68 0.98 -20.04
N ASP A 234 1.58 1.95 -20.12
CA ASP A 234 1.43 3.28 -19.54
C ASP A 234 0.36 4.12 -20.27
N GLY A 235 -0.35 4.93 -19.53
CA GLY A 235 -1.44 5.77 -20.00
C GLY A 235 -2.07 6.58 -18.88
N ILE A 236 -3.22 7.20 -19.16
CA ILE A 236 -3.99 7.93 -18.14
C ILE A 236 -5.07 6.99 -17.57
N PHE A 237 -4.99 6.73 -16.26
CA PHE A 237 -5.87 5.80 -15.56
C PHE A 237 -6.33 6.38 -14.24
N ASN A 238 -7.45 5.88 -13.73
CA ASN A 238 -7.82 6.08 -12.33
C ASN A 238 -7.10 5.11 -11.40
N VAL A 239 -7.16 5.35 -10.09
CA VAL A 239 -6.44 4.54 -9.10
C VAL A 239 -6.94 3.10 -9.08
N THR A 240 -8.23 2.89 -9.26
CA THR A 240 -8.84 1.55 -9.33
C THR A 240 -8.24 0.72 -10.46
N GLN A 241 -8.10 1.30 -11.65
CA GLN A 241 -7.53 0.58 -12.80
C GLN A 241 -6.07 0.22 -12.55
N LEU A 242 -5.23 1.18 -12.15
CA LEU A 242 -3.82 0.93 -11.85
C LEU A 242 -3.63 -0.13 -10.77
N SER A 243 -4.46 -0.11 -9.71
CA SER A 243 -4.38 -1.11 -8.64
C SER A 243 -4.72 -2.53 -9.13
N LYS A 244 -5.66 -2.67 -10.05
CA LYS A 244 -6.03 -3.95 -10.68
C LYS A 244 -4.94 -4.42 -11.64
N ASP A 245 -4.36 -3.52 -12.41
CA ASP A 245 -3.27 -3.85 -13.35
C ASP A 245 -2.04 -4.36 -12.59
N LEU A 246 -1.67 -3.72 -11.48
CA LEU A 246 -0.60 -4.21 -10.62
C LEU A 246 -0.93 -5.60 -10.04
N ARG A 247 -2.17 -5.84 -9.63
CA ARG A 247 -2.62 -7.15 -9.15
C ARG A 247 -2.47 -8.23 -10.24
N ASN A 248 -2.79 -7.92 -11.48
CA ASN A 248 -2.71 -8.85 -12.60
C ASN A 248 -1.26 -9.25 -12.94
N GLN A 249 -0.27 -8.40 -12.60
CA GLN A 249 1.15 -8.74 -12.74
C GLN A 249 1.66 -9.70 -11.64
N ALA A 250 0.94 -9.82 -10.53
CA ALA A 250 1.33 -10.67 -9.41
C ALA A 250 0.83 -12.11 -9.63
N ALA A 251 1.73 -13.06 -9.81
CA ALA A 251 1.39 -14.47 -9.92
C ALA A 251 0.79 -14.99 -8.61
N SER A 252 -0.41 -15.60 -8.70
CA SER A 252 -1.06 -16.24 -7.55
C SER A 252 -0.53 -17.66 -7.33
N GLY A 253 -0.51 -18.12 -6.06
CA GLY A 253 -0.16 -19.52 -5.73
C GLY A 253 1.33 -19.84 -5.78
N GLN A 254 2.18 -18.86 -5.99
CA GLN A 254 3.64 -19.04 -5.96
C GLN A 254 4.18 -19.00 -4.53
N ARG A 255 5.22 -19.80 -4.27
CA ARG A 255 6.02 -19.65 -3.05
C ARG A 255 6.94 -18.46 -3.25
N GLN A 256 6.92 -17.52 -2.30
CA GLN A 256 7.73 -16.31 -2.35
C GLN A 256 8.65 -16.26 -1.15
N VAL A 257 9.87 -15.78 -1.37
CA VAL A 257 10.84 -15.49 -0.32
C VAL A 257 11.24 -14.02 -0.47
N PHE A 258 10.98 -13.23 0.57
CA PHE A 258 11.43 -11.84 0.62
C PHE A 258 12.74 -11.80 1.41
N LYS A 259 13.76 -11.19 0.83
CA LYS A 259 15.04 -10.93 1.47
C LYS A 259 15.28 -9.43 1.40
N PHE A 260 15.34 -8.79 2.56
CA PHE A 260 15.71 -7.39 2.67
C PHE A 260 17.23 -7.31 2.86
N PHE A 261 17.87 -6.47 2.08
CA PHE A 261 19.27 -6.12 2.26
C PHE A 261 19.30 -4.67 2.73
N ASP A 262 19.84 -4.47 3.93
CA ASP A 262 20.15 -3.12 4.40
C ASP A 262 21.39 -2.63 3.65
N CYS A 263 21.21 -1.70 2.72
CA CYS A 263 22.30 -1.02 2.05
C CYS A 263 22.86 0.08 2.96
N CYS A 264 23.56 -0.30 4.02
CA CYS A 264 24.30 0.64 4.89
C CYS A 264 25.48 1.36 4.18
N PHE A 265 25.56 1.30 2.85
CA PHE A 265 26.67 1.87 2.09
C PHE A 265 26.45 3.29 1.57
N LEU A 266 25.30 3.93 1.80
CA LEU A 266 25.02 5.27 1.29
C LEU A 266 25.19 6.40 2.32
N THR A 267 25.77 6.15 3.50
CA THR A 267 26.01 7.19 4.51
C THR A 267 27.49 7.55 4.70
N ARG A 268 28.31 7.38 3.66
CA ARG A 268 29.68 7.92 3.66
C ARG A 268 29.97 8.57 2.31
N PHE A 269 29.40 9.74 2.13
CA PHE A 269 30.00 10.79 1.30
C PHE A 269 29.65 12.16 1.90
#